data_f516cfbfa9bebdb7710856428a8b45fb
#
_entry.id   f516cfbfa9bebdb7710856428a8b45fb
#
_cell.length_a   1.000
_cell.length_b   1.000
_cell.length_c   1.000
_cell.angle_alpha   90.00
_cell.angle_beta   90.00
_cell.angle_gamma   90.00
#
_symmetry.space_group_name_H-M   'P 1'
#
loop_
_entity.id
_entity.type
_entity.pdbx_description
1 polymer ?
#
loop_
_entity_poly.entity_id
_entity_poly.type
_entity_poly.pdbx_seq_one_letter_code
_entity_poly.pdbx_strand_id
1 'polypeptide(L)'
;MDEKGFVEGMREYIAQLNREKRYSSAKSYQDALNSFIRYSGTDCIAYSAINKDNLRRYEAYLLENGCMRNTISTYMRRLRCIYNKAVENGKAEFIPTLFKGIFTGVESKRK
;
A
#
# COMPACT_ATOMS: atom_id res chain seq x y z
N MET A 1 -4.16 -19.21 -7.30
CA MET A 1 -4.30 -18.18 -7.33
C MET A 1 -3.89 -17.42 -6.25
N ASP A 2 -3.64 -16.33 -6.27
CA ASP A 2 -3.01 -15.52 -5.34
C ASP A 2 -3.96 -14.67 -4.56
N GLU A 3 -4.82 -15.34 -3.83
CA GLU A 3 -5.78 -14.62 -3.03
C GLU A 3 -5.13 -13.76 -1.97
N LYS A 4 -3.92 -14.12 -1.54
CA LYS A 4 -3.21 -13.32 -0.56
C LYS A 4 -1.96 -12.70 -1.17
N GLY A 5 -1.92 -12.60 -2.49
CA GLY A 5 -0.70 -12.20 -3.17
C GLY A 5 -0.14 -10.88 -2.69
N PHE A 6 -0.99 -9.88 -2.50
CA PHE A 6 -0.53 -8.56 -2.07
C PHE A 6 0.07 -8.62 -0.67
N VAL A 7 -0.63 -9.28 0.26
CA VAL A 7 -0.16 -9.38 1.63
C VAL A 7 1.15 -10.15 1.70
N GLU A 8 1.23 -11.26 0.97
CA GLU A 8 2.44 -12.06 0.98
C GLU A 8 3.61 -11.31 0.38
N GLY A 9 3.37 -10.59 -0.72
CA GLY A 9 4.44 -9.80 -1.33
C GLY A 9 4.96 -8.74 -0.39
N MET A 10 4.05 -8.09 0.33
CA MET A 10 4.45 -7.06 1.26
C MET A 10 5.20 -7.65 2.45
N ARG A 11 4.75 -8.80 2.94
CA ARG A 11 5.45 -9.47 4.05
C ARG A 11 6.84 -9.92 3.65
N GLU A 12 7.00 -10.40 2.42
CA GLU A 12 8.32 -10.78 1.94
C GLU A 12 9.25 -9.60 1.87
N TYR A 13 8.73 -8.45 1.42
CA TYR A 13 9.55 -7.26 1.33
C TYR A 13 9.94 -6.77 2.72
N ILE A 14 9.01 -6.84 3.67
CA ILE A 14 9.31 -6.46 5.05
C ILE A 14 10.41 -7.36 5.62
N ALA A 15 10.32 -8.67 5.35
CA ALA A 15 11.35 -9.59 5.82
C ALA A 15 12.71 -9.25 5.20
N GLN A 16 12.71 -8.88 3.93
CA GLN A 16 13.95 -8.48 3.27
C GLN A 16 14.54 -7.24 3.93
N LEU A 17 13.70 -6.24 4.21
CA LEU A 17 14.18 -5.03 4.86
C LEU A 17 14.79 -5.33 6.22
N ASN A 18 14.18 -6.25 6.96
CA ASN A 18 14.73 -6.65 8.25
C ASN A 18 16.08 -7.35 8.10
N ARG A 19 16.20 -8.18 7.06
CA ARG A 19 17.48 -8.86 6.83
C ARG A 19 18.57 -7.85 6.47
N GLU A 20 18.18 -6.75 5.82
CA GLU A 20 19.11 -5.70 5.46
C GLU A 20 19.31 -4.71 6.60
N LYS A 21 18.71 -4.98 7.74
CA LYS A 21 18.81 -4.13 8.92
C LYS A 21 18.20 -2.74 8.71
N ARG A 22 17.25 -2.66 7.79
CA ARG A 22 16.55 -1.41 7.52
C ARG A 22 15.26 -1.41 8.34
N TYR A 23 15.42 -1.36 9.65
CA TYR A 23 14.31 -1.59 10.55
C TYR A 23 13.25 -0.50 10.50
N SER A 24 13.67 0.76 10.32
CA SER A 24 12.70 1.84 10.23
C SER A 24 11.79 1.68 9.03
N SER A 25 12.38 1.31 7.90
CA SER A 25 11.59 1.09 6.69
C SER A 25 10.66 -0.10 6.88
N ALA A 26 11.20 -1.18 7.46
CA ALA A 26 10.39 -2.37 7.69
C ALA A 26 9.18 -2.04 8.56
N LYS A 27 9.37 -1.23 9.60
CA LYS A 27 8.27 -0.86 10.46
C LYS A 27 7.24 -0.02 9.72
N SER A 28 7.70 0.89 8.87
CA SER A 28 6.79 1.72 8.09
C SER A 28 5.91 0.87 7.17
N TYR A 29 6.51 -0.12 6.51
CA TYR A 29 5.73 -1.00 5.65
C TYR A 29 4.79 -1.87 6.46
N GLN A 30 5.25 -2.33 7.64
CA GLN A 30 4.39 -3.15 8.48
C GLN A 30 3.19 -2.35 8.97
N ASP A 31 3.40 -1.08 9.32
CA ASP A 31 2.30 -0.23 9.78
C ASP A 31 1.27 -0.05 8.66
N ALA A 32 1.75 0.17 7.43
CA ALA A 32 0.84 0.32 6.29
C ALA A 32 0.06 -0.97 6.05
N LEU A 33 0.73 -2.11 6.14
CA LEU A 33 0.08 -3.38 5.94
C LEU A 33 -0.98 -3.63 7.00
N ASN A 34 -0.64 -3.37 8.27
CA ASN A 34 -1.58 -3.57 9.36
C ASN A 34 -2.83 -2.70 9.17
N SER A 35 -2.62 -1.46 8.73
CA SER A 35 -3.73 -0.55 8.48
C SER A 35 -4.63 -1.06 7.36
N PHE A 36 -4.02 -1.54 6.30
CA PHE A 36 -4.81 -2.00 5.15
C PHE A 36 -5.58 -3.27 5.48
N ILE A 37 -4.96 -4.16 6.28
CA ILE A 37 -5.64 -5.36 6.73
C ILE A 37 -6.84 -4.99 7.61
N ARG A 38 -6.63 -4.02 8.50
CA ARG A 38 -7.73 -3.59 9.37
C ARG A 38 -8.88 -3.01 8.55
N TYR A 39 -8.55 -2.20 7.55
CA TYR A 39 -9.58 -1.64 6.67
C TYR A 39 -10.31 -2.75 5.92
N SER A 40 -9.56 -3.72 5.41
CA SER A 40 -10.15 -4.79 4.61
C SER A 40 -10.91 -5.81 5.42
N GLY A 41 -10.57 -5.93 6.69
CA GLY A 41 -11.21 -6.91 7.56
C GLY A 41 -10.68 -8.32 7.38
N THR A 42 -9.62 -8.48 6.59
CA THR A 42 -9.07 -9.79 6.31
C THR A 42 -7.66 -9.61 5.78
N ASP A 43 -6.83 -10.64 5.91
CA ASP A 43 -5.51 -10.61 5.29
C ASP A 43 -5.51 -11.32 3.94
N CYS A 44 -6.66 -11.76 3.47
CA CYS A 44 -6.76 -12.34 2.14
C CYS A 44 -6.95 -11.21 1.14
N ILE A 45 -5.85 -10.56 0.79
CA ILE A 45 -5.87 -9.41 -0.10
C ILE A 45 -5.04 -9.73 -1.33
N ALA A 46 -5.71 -9.83 -2.46
CA ALA A 46 -5.04 -10.09 -3.73
C ALA A 46 -4.60 -8.77 -4.35
N TYR A 47 -3.73 -8.85 -5.34
CA TYR A 47 -3.30 -7.63 -6.03
C TYR A 47 -4.48 -6.91 -6.68
N SER A 48 -5.51 -7.64 -7.09
CA SER A 48 -6.66 -7.00 -7.70
C SER A 48 -7.42 -6.09 -6.75
N ALA A 49 -7.21 -6.25 -5.45
CA ALA A 49 -7.84 -5.35 -4.48
C ALA A 49 -7.20 -3.97 -4.51
N ILE A 50 -6.03 -3.85 -5.11
CA ILE A 50 -5.37 -2.57 -5.26
C ILE A 50 -5.92 -1.97 -6.56
N ASN A 51 -7.05 -1.29 -6.45
CA ASN A 51 -7.65 -0.62 -7.58
C ASN A 51 -8.07 0.77 -7.11
N LYS A 52 -8.31 1.64 -8.07
CA LYS A 52 -8.54 3.04 -7.75
C LYS A 52 -9.74 3.23 -6.82
N ASP A 53 -10.81 2.52 -7.08
CA ASP A 53 -12.00 2.67 -6.27
C ASP A 53 -11.74 2.26 -4.82
N ASN A 54 -11.07 1.13 -4.63
CA ASN A 54 -10.78 0.66 -3.28
C ASN A 54 -9.78 1.58 -2.59
N LEU A 55 -8.81 2.11 -3.33
CA LEU A 55 -7.85 3.03 -2.74
C LEU A 55 -8.52 4.32 -2.28
N ARG A 56 -9.51 4.80 -3.03
CA ARG A 56 -10.23 5.99 -2.62
C ARG A 56 -11.05 5.73 -1.37
N ARG A 57 -11.63 4.56 -1.27
CA ARG A 57 -12.40 4.19 -0.08
C ARG A 57 -11.47 4.05 1.13
N TYR A 58 -10.30 3.49 0.92
CA TYR A 58 -9.33 3.37 1.98
C TYR A 58 -8.89 4.76 2.46
N GLU A 59 -8.66 5.66 1.51
CA GLU A 59 -8.28 7.02 1.86
C GLU A 59 -9.35 7.68 2.72
N ALA A 60 -10.62 7.52 2.32
CA ALA A 60 -11.72 8.09 3.08
C ALA A 60 -11.82 7.47 4.48
N TYR A 61 -11.59 6.15 4.55
CA TYR A 61 -11.59 5.44 5.82
C TYR A 61 -10.54 6.02 6.75
N LEU A 62 -9.34 6.27 6.22
CA LEU A 62 -8.28 6.81 7.05
C LEU A 62 -8.60 8.23 7.52
N LEU A 63 -9.18 9.04 6.64
CA LEU A 63 -9.57 10.39 7.03
C LEU A 63 -10.63 10.37 8.12
N GLU A 64 -11.60 9.46 7.99
CA GLU A 64 -12.66 9.36 8.98
C GLU A 64 -12.13 8.91 10.33
N ASN A 65 -11.02 8.17 10.34
CA ASN A 65 -10.45 7.70 11.57
C ASN A 65 -9.42 8.66 12.14
N GLY A 66 -9.36 9.86 11.60
CA GLY A 66 -8.49 10.90 12.17
C GLY A 66 -7.04 10.82 11.77
N CYS A 67 -6.72 10.05 10.73
CA CYS A 67 -5.33 9.96 10.30
C CYS A 67 -4.89 11.27 9.68
N MET A 68 -3.66 11.65 9.97
CA MET A 68 -3.11 12.85 9.40
C MET A 68 -2.74 12.60 7.95
N ARG A 69 -2.72 13.67 7.17
CA ARG A 69 -2.42 13.53 5.74
C ARG A 69 -1.05 12.92 5.50
N ASN A 70 -0.08 13.23 6.34
CA ASN A 70 1.25 12.62 6.20
C ASN A 70 1.18 11.11 6.37
N THR A 71 0.37 10.65 7.31
CA THR A 71 0.22 9.22 7.54
C THR A 71 -0.43 8.56 6.34
N ILE A 72 -1.48 9.18 5.82
CA ILE A 72 -2.19 8.64 4.66
C ILE A 72 -1.25 8.57 3.48
N SER A 73 -0.50 9.64 3.26
CA SER A 73 0.45 9.69 2.16
C SER A 73 1.48 8.57 2.27
N THR A 74 2.00 8.37 3.49
CA THR A 74 2.99 7.32 3.70
C THR A 74 2.41 5.95 3.39
N TYR A 75 1.21 5.67 3.90
CA TYR A 75 0.59 4.38 3.65
C TYR A 75 0.36 4.16 2.16
N MET A 76 -0.12 5.16 1.46
CA MET A 76 -0.38 5.02 0.03
C MET A 76 0.91 4.77 -0.74
N ARG A 77 1.99 5.46 -0.37
CA ARG A 77 3.26 5.23 -1.05
C ARG A 77 3.80 3.84 -0.81
N ARG A 78 3.58 3.30 0.40
CA ARG A 78 4.04 1.94 0.68
C ARG A 78 3.26 0.92 -0.14
N LEU A 79 1.94 1.09 -0.24
CA LEU A 79 1.13 0.21 -1.06
C LEU A 79 1.56 0.29 -2.52
N ARG A 80 1.82 1.51 -2.98
CA ARG A 80 2.23 1.72 -4.36
C ARG A 80 3.55 1.02 -4.65
N CYS A 81 4.49 1.10 -3.73
CA CYS A 81 5.79 0.47 -3.92
C CYS A 81 5.64 -1.03 -4.11
N ILE A 82 4.83 -1.66 -3.27
CA ILE A 82 4.64 -3.11 -3.36
C ILE A 82 3.92 -3.48 -4.65
N TYR A 83 2.92 -2.70 -5.03
CA TYR A 83 2.21 -2.98 -6.27
C TYR A 83 3.14 -2.87 -7.47
N ASN A 84 3.99 -1.83 -7.48
CA ASN A 84 4.93 -1.65 -8.59
C ASN A 84 5.92 -2.80 -8.68
N LYS A 85 6.38 -3.31 -7.52
CA LYS A 85 7.28 -4.46 -7.53
C LYS A 85 6.58 -5.68 -8.12
N ALA A 86 5.30 -5.85 -7.81
CA ALA A 86 4.54 -6.96 -8.35
C ALA A 86 4.40 -6.83 -9.86
N VAL A 87 4.22 -5.61 -10.35
CA VAL A 87 4.14 -5.38 -11.80
C VAL A 87 5.45 -5.79 -12.45
N GLU A 88 6.57 -5.40 -11.85
CA GLU A 88 7.88 -5.74 -12.39
C GLU A 88 8.11 -7.25 -12.42
N ASN A 89 7.50 -7.96 -11.49
CA ASN A 89 7.66 -9.40 -11.41
C ASN A 89 6.56 -10.18 -12.12
N GLY A 90 5.71 -9.47 -12.85
CA GLY A 90 4.66 -10.13 -13.61
C GLY A 90 3.50 -10.64 -12.78
N LYS A 91 3.39 -10.22 -11.52
CA LYS A 91 2.32 -10.69 -10.65
C LYS A 91 1.12 -9.76 -10.62
N ALA A 92 1.25 -8.57 -11.13
CA ALA A 92 0.16 -7.61 -11.16
C ALA A 92 0.20 -6.86 -12.46
N GLU A 93 -0.94 -6.30 -12.85
CA GLU A 93 -1.06 -5.59 -14.10
C GLU A 93 -0.68 -4.13 -13.94
N PHE A 94 0.06 -3.59 -14.90
CA PHE A 94 0.44 -2.19 -14.85
C PHE A 94 -0.78 -1.34 -15.19
N ILE A 95 -1.14 -0.43 -14.31
CA ILE A 95 -2.25 0.48 -14.52
C ILE A 95 -1.71 1.89 -14.33
N PRO A 96 -1.50 2.63 -15.43
CA PRO A 96 -0.80 3.92 -15.35
C PRO A 96 -1.46 4.94 -14.43
N THR A 97 -2.78 4.90 -14.30
CA THR A 97 -3.49 5.90 -13.53
C THR A 97 -3.95 5.41 -12.18
N LEU A 98 -3.42 4.26 -11.75
CA LEU A 98 -3.92 3.62 -10.54
C LEU A 98 -3.89 4.53 -9.32
N PHE A 99 -2.78 5.21 -9.08
CA PHE A 99 -2.65 6.07 -7.92
C PHE A 99 -2.88 7.54 -8.23
N LYS A 100 -3.30 7.84 -9.44
CA LYS A 100 -3.54 9.22 -9.81
C LYS A 100 -4.77 9.72 -9.05
N GLY A 101 -4.64 10.85 -8.42
CA GLY A 101 -5.75 11.41 -7.64
C GLY A 101 -5.81 10.89 -6.23
N ILE A 102 -4.98 9.90 -5.89
CA ILE A 102 -4.90 9.40 -4.53
C ILE A 102 -3.81 10.20 -3.81
N PHE A 103 -4.07 10.59 -2.58
CA PHE A 103 -3.12 11.42 -1.87
C PHE A 103 -1.87 10.63 -1.54
N THR A 104 -0.77 10.98 -2.18
CA THR A 104 0.50 10.31 -1.94
C THR A 104 1.58 11.28 -1.46
N GLY A 105 1.20 12.53 -1.24
CA GLY A 105 2.13 13.53 -0.79
C GLY A 105 2.83 14.27 -1.92
N VAL A 106 2.73 13.76 -3.13
CA VAL A 106 3.40 14.39 -4.25
C VAL A 106 2.62 15.55 -4.79
N GLU A 107 1.33 15.32 -5.01
CA GLU A 107 0.53 16.36 -5.56
C GLU A 107 0.33 17.51 -4.64
N SER A 108 0.47 17.31 -3.36
CA SER A 108 0.23 18.38 -2.43
C SER A 108 1.21 19.51 -2.60
N LYS A 109 2.25 19.30 -3.39
CA LYS A 109 3.13 20.30 -3.61
C LYS A 109 2.85 21.12 -4.75
N ARG A 110 2.03 20.76 -5.54
CA ARG A 110 1.80 21.48 -6.69
C ARG A 110 0.98 22.50 -6.50
N LYS A 111 1.01 23.25 -6.56
CA LYS A 111 0.25 24.19 -6.41
C LYS A 111 0.08 24.77 -6.84
#